data_da1a5cd7a0a980f9bcc5f8b8d89f6f09
#
_entry.id   da1a5cd7a0a980f9bcc5f8b8d89f6f09
#
_cell.length_a   1.000
_cell.length_b   1.000
_cell.length_c   1.000
_cell.angle_alpha   90.00
_cell.angle_beta   90.00
_cell.angle_gamma   90.00
#
_symmetry.space_group_name_H-M   'P 1'
#
loop_
_entity.id
_entity.type
_entity.pdbx_description
1 polymer ?
#
loop_
_entity_poly.entity_id
_entity_poly.type
_entity_poly.pdbx_seq_one_letter_code
_entity_poly.pdbx_strand_id
1 'polypeptide(L)'
;MKRRHSMPFGAEPIEGGGVSFRLWAPGVEAVALRLDQARELPMMTPGAGWFELTVPTARAGSRYQFRLQSGPNEGLLVPDPVSRFNPDDVHGPSEVIDPTAFDWPEDDWRGRRWEEAVIYELHVGSFTRAGNFDGVIGRLDYLAYLGVTALELMPVADFPGRHNWGYDGVLQFAPDAAYGRPEDLKRLVAAAHARGLMVLLDVVYNHFGPEGNYLHAYAPAFFNSCHATPWGAAINFDGEGCRTVRDFFIHNALYWLEEYHLDGLRLDAIHAICDGSSPHIVAELGTAVLEGPGSEREIHLILENDRNQSRFLARDDSRRWRYATAQWNDDIHHVLHVLATGETDGYYGDYAAEPIPLLGRCLAEGFAFQGQASPFRDGELRGEPSSHLPPAAFVNFLQTHDQIGNRAVGERLCPLAHPVAL
;
A
#
# COMPACT_ATOMS: atom_id res chain seq x y z
N MET A 1 10.69 10.69 -17.92
CA MET A 1 10.00 9.92 -16.87
C MET A 1 8.53 10.38 -16.78
N LYS A 2 7.56 9.47 -16.72
CA LYS A 2 6.14 9.80 -16.64
C LYS A 2 5.81 10.37 -15.27
N ARG A 3 5.17 11.53 -15.20
CA ARG A 3 4.84 12.26 -13.96
C ARG A 3 3.34 12.47 -13.76
N ARG A 4 2.54 11.77 -14.53
CA ARG A 4 1.10 11.72 -14.47
C ARG A 4 0.65 10.31 -14.79
N HIS A 5 -0.17 9.72 -13.94
CA HIS A 5 -0.86 8.47 -14.23
C HIS A 5 -2.17 8.76 -14.98
N SER A 6 -2.43 8.04 -16.08
CA SER A 6 -3.72 8.11 -16.77
C SER A 6 -4.73 7.25 -16.02
N MET A 7 -5.60 7.89 -15.24
CA MET A 7 -6.56 7.20 -14.40
C MET A 7 -7.85 6.87 -15.18
N PRO A 8 -8.26 5.60 -15.28
CA PRO A 8 -9.52 5.25 -15.94
C PRO A 8 -10.75 5.47 -15.06
N PHE A 9 -10.55 5.86 -13.80
CA PHE A 9 -11.60 6.12 -12.80
C PHE A 9 -11.47 7.54 -12.25
N GLY A 10 -12.49 7.99 -11.51
CA GLY A 10 -12.45 9.21 -10.72
C GLY A 10 -12.53 10.49 -11.54
N ALA A 11 -11.94 11.56 -11.00
CA ALA A 11 -11.95 12.90 -11.59
C ALA A 11 -10.64 13.17 -12.35
N GLU A 12 -10.71 13.34 -13.66
CA GLU A 12 -9.57 13.64 -14.52
C GLU A 12 -9.73 15.02 -15.20
N PRO A 13 -8.83 15.99 -14.93
CA PRO A 13 -8.74 17.22 -15.72
C PRO A 13 -8.45 16.89 -17.18
N ILE A 14 -9.22 17.48 -18.10
CA ILE A 14 -9.08 17.26 -19.52
C ILE A 14 -8.32 18.41 -20.20
N GLU A 15 -7.59 18.08 -21.25
CA GLU A 15 -6.90 19.08 -22.07
C GLU A 15 -7.93 20.01 -22.72
N GLY A 16 -7.69 21.32 -22.61
CA GLY A 16 -8.64 22.35 -23.09
C GLY A 16 -9.63 22.82 -22.04
N GLY A 17 -9.64 22.24 -20.86
CA GLY A 17 -10.43 22.66 -19.70
C GLY A 17 -11.63 21.77 -19.40
N GLY A 18 -12.07 21.80 -18.14
CA GLY A 18 -13.10 20.92 -17.61
C GLY A 18 -12.53 19.68 -16.92
N VAL A 19 -13.42 18.85 -16.36
CA VAL A 19 -13.08 17.62 -15.66
C VAL A 19 -14.02 16.51 -16.11
N SER A 20 -13.50 15.35 -16.41
CA SER A 20 -14.24 14.10 -16.60
C SER A 20 -14.34 13.35 -15.29
N PHE A 21 -15.55 12.97 -14.92
CA PHE A 21 -15.84 12.17 -13.71
C PHE A 21 -16.34 10.80 -14.13
N ARG A 22 -15.76 9.74 -13.54
CA ARG A 22 -16.14 8.35 -13.81
C ARG A 22 -16.28 7.58 -12.50
N LEU A 23 -17.39 6.89 -12.32
CA LEU A 23 -17.66 6.03 -11.19
C LEU A 23 -18.13 4.65 -11.66
N TRP A 24 -17.55 3.59 -11.09
CA TRP A 24 -18.09 2.25 -11.25
C TRP A 24 -19.01 1.93 -10.06
N ALA A 25 -20.30 1.81 -10.34
CA ALA A 25 -21.36 1.61 -9.35
C ALA A 25 -22.41 0.60 -9.86
N PRO A 26 -22.03 -0.69 -10.06
CA PRO A 26 -22.91 -1.70 -10.67
C PRO A 26 -24.11 -2.05 -9.80
N GLY A 27 -24.16 -1.65 -8.54
CA GLY A 27 -25.26 -1.90 -7.62
C GLY A 27 -26.39 -0.88 -7.66
N VAL A 28 -26.31 0.15 -8.52
CA VAL A 28 -27.32 1.21 -8.65
C VAL A 28 -27.63 1.49 -10.12
N GLU A 29 -28.83 2.02 -10.38
CA GLU A 29 -29.31 2.33 -11.75
C GLU A 29 -29.06 3.78 -12.15
N ALA A 30 -28.88 4.70 -11.18
CA ALA A 30 -28.66 6.11 -11.42
C ALA A 30 -27.75 6.75 -10.37
N VAL A 31 -26.90 7.67 -10.85
CA VAL A 31 -25.98 8.46 -10.02
C VAL A 31 -26.01 9.91 -10.50
N ALA A 32 -25.91 10.87 -9.58
CA ALA A 32 -25.66 12.26 -9.89
C ALA A 32 -24.33 12.71 -9.29
N LEU A 33 -23.60 13.54 -10.01
CA LEU A 33 -22.46 14.27 -9.50
C LEU A 33 -22.97 15.51 -8.74
N ARG A 34 -22.62 15.64 -7.46
CA ARG A 34 -22.79 16.86 -6.68
C ARG A 34 -21.50 17.66 -6.72
N LEU A 35 -21.53 18.82 -7.36
CA LEU A 35 -20.38 19.69 -7.55
C LEU A 35 -20.49 20.94 -6.68
N ASP A 36 -19.41 21.33 -6.00
CA ASP A 36 -19.29 22.52 -5.14
C ASP A 36 -20.45 22.67 -4.13
N GLN A 37 -20.94 21.53 -3.62
CA GLN A 37 -22.02 21.37 -2.63
C GLN A 37 -23.40 21.93 -3.03
N ALA A 38 -23.55 22.48 -4.21
CA ALA A 38 -24.78 23.16 -4.62
C ALA A 38 -25.45 22.57 -5.87
N ARG A 39 -24.68 22.06 -6.82
CA ARG A 39 -25.15 21.65 -8.13
C ARG A 39 -25.16 20.14 -8.28
N GLU A 40 -26.33 19.56 -8.52
CA GLU A 40 -26.47 18.14 -8.86
C GLU A 40 -26.66 17.97 -10.37
N LEU A 41 -25.84 17.11 -10.94
CA LEU A 41 -25.78 16.84 -12.37
C LEU A 41 -25.95 15.34 -12.60
N PRO A 42 -26.98 14.88 -13.33
CA PRO A 42 -27.12 13.46 -13.60
C PRO A 42 -25.96 12.97 -14.45
N MET A 43 -25.46 11.78 -14.10
CA MET A 43 -24.41 11.13 -14.87
C MET A 43 -25.00 10.20 -15.93
N MET A 44 -24.29 10.05 -17.04
CA MET A 44 -24.66 9.13 -18.13
C MET A 44 -24.10 7.73 -17.81
N THR A 45 -24.84 6.69 -18.23
CA THR A 45 -24.33 5.30 -18.14
C THR A 45 -23.92 4.77 -19.53
N PRO A 46 -22.62 4.53 -19.74
CA PRO A 46 -22.14 3.84 -20.95
C PRO A 46 -22.37 2.33 -20.90
N GLY A 47 -22.81 1.78 -19.75
CA GLY A 47 -23.03 0.36 -19.52
C GLY A 47 -22.02 -0.26 -18.54
N ALA A 48 -22.18 -1.56 -18.28
CA ALA A 48 -21.33 -2.35 -17.38
C ALA A 48 -21.14 -1.76 -15.96
N GLY A 49 -22.14 -1.04 -15.45
CA GLY A 49 -22.12 -0.40 -14.13
C GLY A 49 -21.31 0.89 -14.04
N TRP A 50 -20.87 1.43 -15.17
CA TRP A 50 -20.17 2.71 -15.22
C TRP A 50 -21.10 3.90 -15.32
N PHE A 51 -20.72 5.00 -14.69
CA PHE A 51 -21.33 6.32 -14.77
C PHE A 51 -20.26 7.35 -15.13
N GLU A 52 -20.58 8.23 -16.11
CA GLU A 52 -19.65 9.21 -16.65
C GLU A 52 -20.31 10.57 -16.82
N LEU A 53 -19.54 11.64 -16.56
CA LEU A 53 -19.97 13.01 -16.83
C LEU A 53 -18.75 13.90 -17.05
N THR A 54 -18.76 14.68 -18.14
CA THR A 54 -17.77 15.75 -18.34
C THR A 54 -18.40 17.08 -17.97
N VAL A 55 -17.75 17.84 -17.09
CA VAL A 55 -18.19 19.16 -16.65
C VAL A 55 -17.20 20.24 -17.09
N PRO A 56 -17.51 21.05 -18.11
CA PRO A 56 -16.60 22.06 -18.65
C PRO A 56 -16.19 23.16 -17.64
N THR A 57 -17.01 23.40 -16.62
CA THR A 57 -16.76 24.43 -15.60
C THR A 57 -16.01 23.94 -14.37
N ALA A 58 -15.85 22.62 -14.21
CA ALA A 58 -15.08 22.04 -13.12
C ALA A 58 -13.57 22.23 -13.38
N ARG A 59 -12.81 22.35 -12.32
CA ARG A 59 -11.36 22.61 -12.37
C ARG A 59 -10.67 22.07 -11.11
N ALA A 60 -9.36 22.10 -11.06
CA ALA A 60 -8.60 21.85 -9.83
C ALA A 60 -9.12 22.71 -8.66
N GLY A 61 -9.29 22.10 -7.50
CA GLY A 61 -9.92 22.69 -6.33
C GLY A 61 -11.44 22.57 -6.26
N SER A 62 -12.14 22.17 -7.35
CA SER A 62 -13.58 21.88 -7.28
C SER A 62 -13.84 20.71 -6.33
N ARG A 63 -14.85 20.85 -5.46
CA ARG A 63 -15.26 19.84 -4.48
C ARG A 63 -16.44 19.03 -5.04
N TYR A 64 -16.40 17.70 -4.93
CA TYR A 64 -17.44 16.84 -5.48
C TYR A 64 -17.71 15.60 -4.65
N GLN A 65 -18.92 15.08 -4.80
CA GLN A 65 -19.36 13.78 -4.27
C GLN A 65 -20.31 13.14 -5.29
N PHE A 66 -20.52 11.85 -5.17
CA PHE A 66 -21.54 11.15 -5.93
C PHE A 66 -22.78 10.95 -5.06
N ARG A 67 -23.97 11.27 -5.61
CA ARG A 67 -25.26 10.97 -4.99
C ARG A 67 -25.87 9.75 -5.65
N LEU A 68 -26.13 8.72 -4.87
CA LEU A 68 -26.86 7.55 -5.33
C LEU A 68 -28.35 7.92 -5.53
N GLN A 69 -28.91 7.67 -6.72
CA GLN A 69 -30.28 8.06 -7.06
C GLN A 69 -31.21 6.85 -7.22
N SER A 70 -30.77 5.66 -6.81
CA SER A 70 -31.58 4.45 -6.83
C SER A 70 -31.07 3.42 -5.82
N GLY A 71 -31.89 2.39 -5.55
CA GLY A 71 -31.53 1.29 -4.68
C GLY A 71 -31.75 1.58 -3.19
N PRO A 72 -31.33 0.66 -2.29
CA PRO A 72 -31.58 0.77 -0.87
C PRO A 72 -30.90 1.98 -0.20
N ASN A 73 -29.87 2.52 -0.82
CA ASN A 73 -29.08 3.65 -0.34
C ASN A 73 -29.37 4.95 -1.15
N GLU A 74 -30.58 5.07 -1.74
CA GLU A 74 -30.98 6.26 -2.47
C GLU A 74 -30.87 7.51 -1.60
N GLY A 75 -30.27 8.56 -2.15
CA GLY A 75 -30.01 9.83 -1.46
C GLY A 75 -28.67 9.90 -0.73
N LEU A 76 -27.96 8.78 -0.55
CA LEU A 76 -26.64 8.77 0.07
C LEU A 76 -25.64 9.54 -0.78
N LEU A 77 -24.87 10.42 -0.14
CA LEU A 77 -23.69 11.08 -0.71
C LEU A 77 -22.45 10.29 -0.33
N VAL A 78 -21.65 9.97 -1.33
CA VAL A 78 -20.41 9.22 -1.13
C VAL A 78 -19.22 9.98 -1.75
N PRO A 79 -18.02 9.94 -1.14
CA PRO A 79 -16.80 10.41 -1.78
C PRO A 79 -16.46 9.55 -3.00
N ASP A 80 -15.55 10.01 -3.81
CA ASP A 80 -14.97 9.22 -4.88
C ASP A 80 -14.02 8.15 -4.32
N PRO A 81 -14.21 6.86 -4.60
CA PRO A 81 -13.31 5.80 -4.14
C PRO A 81 -11.88 5.93 -4.72
N VAL A 82 -11.73 6.73 -5.77
CA VAL A 82 -10.45 7.04 -6.44
C VAL A 82 -10.07 8.52 -6.22
N SER A 83 -10.59 9.11 -5.16
CA SER A 83 -10.24 10.48 -4.79
C SER A 83 -8.74 10.65 -4.64
N ARG A 84 -8.17 11.67 -5.26
CA ARG A 84 -6.76 12.06 -5.05
C ARG A 84 -6.56 12.89 -3.79
N PHE A 85 -7.63 13.43 -3.20
CA PHE A 85 -7.58 14.18 -1.96
C PHE A 85 -8.98 14.39 -1.36
N ASN A 86 -9.10 14.14 -0.06
CA ASN A 86 -10.31 14.40 0.73
C ASN A 86 -9.98 15.36 1.89
N PRO A 87 -10.12 16.66 1.69
CA PRO A 87 -9.66 17.62 2.70
C PRO A 87 -10.52 17.71 3.97
N ASP A 88 -11.73 17.16 3.94
CA ASP A 88 -12.70 17.16 5.04
C ASP A 88 -12.94 15.74 5.60
N ASP A 89 -11.89 14.88 5.56
CA ASP A 89 -11.95 13.49 6.02
C ASP A 89 -12.79 12.57 5.11
N VAL A 90 -12.78 11.26 5.39
CA VAL A 90 -13.34 10.16 4.58
C VAL A 90 -14.83 10.28 4.23
N HIS A 91 -15.59 11.07 4.97
CA HIS A 91 -17.02 11.33 4.72
C HIS A 91 -17.26 12.59 3.87
N GLY A 92 -16.23 13.40 3.73
CA GLY A 92 -16.27 14.68 3.05
C GLY A 92 -16.28 14.58 1.53
N PRO A 93 -16.43 15.73 0.84
CA PRO A 93 -16.28 15.78 -0.59
C PRO A 93 -14.83 15.60 -1.02
N SER A 94 -14.64 14.84 -2.09
CA SER A 94 -13.36 14.75 -2.81
C SER A 94 -13.02 16.07 -3.47
N GLU A 95 -11.74 16.37 -3.62
CA GLU A 95 -11.23 17.55 -4.32
C GLU A 95 -10.56 17.14 -5.64
N VAL A 96 -10.89 17.84 -6.70
CA VAL A 96 -10.21 17.67 -8.01
C VAL A 96 -8.77 18.16 -7.88
N ILE A 97 -7.81 17.29 -8.08
CA ILE A 97 -6.38 17.61 -8.10
C ILE A 97 -5.88 17.63 -9.54
N ASP A 98 -5.11 18.65 -9.89
CA ASP A 98 -4.36 18.66 -11.14
C ASP A 98 -3.02 17.94 -10.93
N PRO A 99 -2.83 16.75 -11.50
CA PRO A 99 -1.59 15.99 -11.32
C PRO A 99 -0.34 16.69 -11.86
N THR A 100 -0.54 17.68 -12.75
CA THR A 100 0.54 18.41 -13.43
C THR A 100 0.93 19.71 -12.70
N ALA A 101 0.20 20.11 -11.66
CA ALA A 101 0.42 21.38 -10.95
C ALA A 101 1.71 21.39 -10.10
N PHE A 102 2.24 20.21 -9.73
CA PHE A 102 3.49 20.13 -9.00
C PHE A 102 4.69 20.25 -9.95
N ASP A 103 5.51 21.26 -9.71
CA ASP A 103 6.75 21.48 -10.46
C ASP A 103 7.88 20.61 -9.91
N TRP A 104 8.05 19.45 -10.53
CA TRP A 104 9.11 18.53 -10.17
C TRP A 104 10.47 19.12 -10.51
N PRO A 105 11.47 19.05 -9.59
CA PRO A 105 12.84 19.41 -9.94
C PRO A 105 13.33 18.61 -11.15
N GLU A 106 14.12 19.24 -11.99
CA GLU A 106 14.89 18.51 -13.03
C GLU A 106 15.93 17.65 -12.30
N ASP A 107 15.74 16.35 -12.33
CA ASP A 107 16.68 15.38 -11.78
C ASP A 107 16.84 14.17 -12.71
N ASP A 108 17.96 13.48 -12.57
CA ASP A 108 18.26 12.24 -13.25
C ASP A 108 17.98 11.01 -12.37
N TRP A 109 17.16 11.16 -11.33
CA TRP A 109 16.84 10.09 -10.44
C TRP A 109 16.24 8.88 -11.17
N ARG A 110 16.85 7.70 -10.96
CA ARG A 110 16.43 6.43 -11.57
C ARG A 110 16.23 5.34 -10.54
N GLY A 111 16.09 5.71 -9.25
CA GLY A 111 16.08 4.78 -8.14
C GLY A 111 17.49 4.34 -7.74
N ARG A 112 17.56 3.36 -6.85
CA ARG A 112 18.79 2.67 -6.45
C ARG A 112 18.64 1.18 -6.65
N ARG A 113 19.74 0.48 -6.83
CA ARG A 113 19.75 -0.98 -6.84
C ARG A 113 19.28 -1.50 -5.49
N TRP A 114 18.52 -2.58 -5.53
CA TRP A 114 17.95 -3.16 -4.32
C TRP A 114 19.00 -3.60 -3.30
N GLU A 115 20.12 -4.12 -3.76
CA GLU A 115 21.22 -4.57 -2.90
C GLU A 115 21.87 -3.44 -2.08
N GLU A 116 21.58 -2.18 -2.38
CA GLU A 116 22.03 -1.01 -1.63
C GLU A 116 21.03 -0.56 -0.57
N ALA A 117 19.86 -1.24 -0.46
CA ALA A 117 18.77 -0.79 0.40
C ALA A 117 19.10 -0.99 1.88
N VAL A 118 19.11 0.11 2.63
CA VAL A 118 19.03 0.18 4.08
C VAL A 118 17.77 0.96 4.40
N ILE A 119 16.72 0.24 4.81
CA ILE A 119 15.36 0.77 4.93
C ILE A 119 15.13 1.29 6.35
N TYR A 120 14.56 2.49 6.44
CA TYR A 120 14.04 3.06 7.67
C TYR A 120 12.52 3.23 7.55
N GLU A 121 11.78 2.40 8.29
CA GLU A 121 10.32 2.52 8.38
C GLU A 121 9.95 3.67 9.31
N LEU A 122 8.98 4.49 8.90
CA LEU A 122 8.47 5.58 9.71
C LEU A 122 6.96 5.82 9.52
N HIS A 123 6.31 6.25 10.60
CA HIS A 123 4.93 6.71 10.60
C HIS A 123 4.90 8.24 10.56
N VAL A 124 4.33 8.82 9.50
CA VAL A 124 4.35 10.27 9.24
C VAL A 124 3.80 11.07 10.43
N GLY A 125 2.68 10.62 11.00
CA GLY A 125 2.00 11.31 12.10
C GLY A 125 2.72 11.30 13.45
N SER A 126 3.70 10.40 13.66
CA SER A 126 4.41 10.26 14.94
C SER A 126 5.93 10.46 14.86
N PHE A 127 6.50 10.51 13.66
CA PHE A 127 7.95 10.63 13.47
C PHE A 127 8.52 11.97 13.98
N THR A 128 7.74 13.03 13.84
CA THR A 128 8.10 14.35 14.36
C THR A 128 6.94 14.99 15.13
N ARG A 129 7.21 16.07 15.87
CA ARG A 129 6.14 16.81 16.54
C ARG A 129 5.17 17.49 15.57
N ALA A 130 5.60 17.76 14.34
CA ALA A 130 4.75 18.35 13.30
C ALA A 130 3.70 17.33 12.81
N GLY A 131 4.02 16.04 12.83
CA GLY A 131 3.11 14.95 12.44
C GLY A 131 2.65 15.03 11.00
N ASN A 132 3.50 15.52 10.10
CA ASN A 132 3.16 15.72 8.69
C ASN A 132 4.38 15.56 7.78
N PHE A 133 4.16 15.62 6.46
CA PHE A 133 5.22 15.44 5.45
C PHE A 133 6.37 16.46 5.60
N ASP A 134 6.09 17.70 5.94
CA ASP A 134 7.14 18.72 6.18
C ASP A 134 8.03 18.36 7.37
N GLY A 135 7.46 17.79 8.41
CA GLY A 135 8.21 17.28 9.55
C GLY A 135 9.20 16.19 9.14
N VAL A 136 8.79 15.29 8.23
CA VAL A 136 9.67 14.25 7.69
C VAL A 136 10.78 14.88 6.86
N ILE A 137 10.47 15.84 5.97
CA ILE A 137 11.46 16.58 5.18
C ILE A 137 12.56 17.17 6.07
N GLY A 138 12.18 17.74 7.21
CA GLY A 138 13.13 18.32 8.17
C GLY A 138 14.09 17.32 8.82
N ARG A 139 13.90 16.00 8.60
CA ARG A 139 14.74 14.94 9.15
C ARG A 139 15.54 14.18 8.09
N LEU A 140 15.38 14.46 6.81
CA LEU A 140 16.04 13.71 5.74
C LEU A 140 17.57 13.77 5.82
N ASP A 141 18.16 14.92 6.18
CA ASP A 141 19.62 15.05 6.34
C ASP A 141 20.15 14.16 7.45
N TYR A 142 19.41 14.03 8.55
CA TYR A 142 19.75 13.12 9.64
C TYR A 142 19.71 11.66 9.19
N LEU A 143 18.66 11.26 8.46
CA LEU A 143 18.51 9.88 7.98
C LEU A 143 19.60 9.53 6.95
N ALA A 144 19.90 10.44 6.03
CA ALA A 144 21.01 10.26 5.09
C ALA A 144 22.37 10.15 5.81
N TYR A 145 22.63 10.98 6.83
CA TYR A 145 23.83 10.90 7.65
C TYR A 145 23.95 9.58 8.42
N LEU A 146 22.81 9.02 8.85
CA LEU A 146 22.76 7.72 9.54
C LEU A 146 23.13 6.55 8.60
N GLY A 147 23.14 6.78 7.28
CA GLY A 147 23.42 5.75 6.27
C GLY A 147 22.18 5.04 5.74
N VAL A 148 21.00 5.54 6.04
CA VAL A 148 19.74 5.09 5.43
C VAL A 148 19.76 5.41 3.93
N THR A 149 19.26 4.49 3.11
CA THR A 149 19.16 4.66 1.65
C THR A 149 17.72 4.58 1.13
N ALA A 150 16.80 4.15 1.98
CA ALA A 150 15.38 4.07 1.66
C ALA A 150 14.53 4.44 2.88
N LEU A 151 13.51 5.28 2.69
CA LEU A 151 12.44 5.49 3.65
C LEU A 151 11.29 4.57 3.27
N GLU A 152 10.69 3.89 4.24
CA GLU A 152 9.42 3.20 4.07
C GLU A 152 8.37 3.93 4.89
N LEU A 153 7.43 4.59 4.20
CA LEU A 153 6.32 5.28 4.84
C LEU A 153 5.24 4.24 5.17
N MET A 154 4.85 4.14 6.44
CA MET A 154 3.63 3.43 6.82
C MET A 154 2.45 4.00 6.03
N PRO A 155 1.31 3.27 5.89
CA PRO A 155 0.26 3.65 4.96
C PRO A 155 -0.22 5.09 5.17
N VAL A 156 -0.42 5.80 4.06
CA VAL A 156 -0.88 7.19 4.06
C VAL A 156 -2.27 7.35 3.46
N ALA A 157 -2.91 6.26 3.00
CA ALA A 157 -4.26 6.30 2.46
C ALA A 157 -5.25 6.89 3.48
N ASP A 158 -6.18 7.72 3.00
CA ASP A 158 -7.11 8.49 3.82
C ASP A 158 -7.95 7.58 4.75
N PHE A 159 -7.90 7.87 6.05
CA PHE A 159 -8.53 7.13 7.14
C PHE A 159 -9.36 8.06 8.02
N PRO A 160 -10.36 7.57 8.78
CA PRO A 160 -11.19 8.43 9.62
C PRO A 160 -10.40 9.04 10.77
N GLY A 161 -10.51 10.35 10.95
CA GLY A 161 -9.89 11.12 12.03
C GLY A 161 -8.47 11.56 11.74
N ARG A 162 -7.63 11.63 12.78
CA ARG A 162 -6.27 12.21 12.68
C ARG A 162 -5.16 11.30 13.19
N HIS A 163 -5.52 10.17 13.77
CA HIS A 163 -4.59 9.27 14.44
C HIS A 163 -4.92 7.83 14.06
N ASN A 164 -4.14 7.27 13.18
CA ASN A 164 -4.20 5.89 12.74
C ASN A 164 -2.80 5.45 12.34
N TRP A 165 -2.51 4.15 12.36
CA TRP A 165 -1.28 3.65 11.76
C TRP A 165 -1.32 3.70 10.23
N GLY A 166 -2.53 3.88 9.65
CA GLY A 166 -2.81 3.92 8.23
C GLY A 166 -3.42 2.64 7.69
N TYR A 167 -3.53 1.57 8.51
CA TYR A 167 -4.10 0.29 8.06
C TYR A 167 -5.64 0.27 8.00
N ASP A 168 -6.31 1.32 8.50
CA ASP A 168 -7.76 1.50 8.30
C ASP A 168 -8.09 2.46 7.13
N GLY A 169 -7.19 2.61 6.17
CA GLY A 169 -7.40 3.44 4.99
C GLY A 169 -8.57 2.98 4.13
N VAL A 170 -9.37 3.93 3.63
CA VAL A 170 -10.57 3.66 2.81
C VAL A 170 -10.56 4.35 1.45
N LEU A 171 -9.78 5.43 1.28
CA LEU A 171 -9.59 6.12 0.00
C LEU A 171 -8.14 5.92 -0.46
N GLN A 172 -7.90 4.81 -1.13
CA GLN A 172 -6.56 4.30 -1.44
C GLN A 172 -5.69 5.21 -2.32
N PHE A 173 -6.29 6.22 -2.97
CA PHE A 173 -5.57 7.15 -3.87
C PHE A 173 -5.32 8.52 -3.23
N ALA A 174 -5.89 8.79 -2.06
CA ALA A 174 -5.71 10.06 -1.36
C ALA A 174 -4.71 9.92 -0.22
N PRO A 175 -3.66 10.73 -0.15
CA PRO A 175 -2.93 10.87 1.09
C PRO A 175 -3.82 11.55 2.14
N ASP A 176 -3.77 11.07 3.38
CA ASP A 176 -4.57 11.60 4.49
C ASP A 176 -4.31 13.10 4.72
N ALA A 177 -5.39 13.85 4.86
CA ALA A 177 -5.33 15.31 5.02
C ALA A 177 -4.61 15.74 6.31
N ALA A 178 -4.55 14.88 7.34
CA ALA A 178 -3.80 15.16 8.56
C ALA A 178 -2.27 15.22 8.32
N TYR A 179 -1.78 14.55 7.27
CA TYR A 179 -0.37 14.56 6.92
C TYR A 179 0.03 15.67 5.96
N GLY A 180 -0.93 16.23 5.24
CA GLY A 180 -0.75 17.29 4.26
C GLY A 180 -1.48 17.05 2.97
N ARG A 181 -1.19 17.85 1.96
CA ARG A 181 -1.78 17.76 0.62
C ARG A 181 -0.96 16.80 -0.30
N PRO A 182 -1.53 16.38 -1.43
CA PRO A 182 -0.80 15.62 -2.45
C PRO A 182 0.54 16.24 -2.84
N GLU A 183 0.58 17.56 -2.98
CA GLU A 183 1.79 18.30 -3.34
C GLU A 183 2.86 18.23 -2.24
N ASP A 184 2.45 18.11 -0.97
CA ASP A 184 3.38 18.00 0.17
C ASP A 184 4.09 16.64 0.19
N LEU A 185 3.37 15.55 -0.15
CA LEU A 185 3.98 14.25 -0.33
C LEU A 185 4.93 14.24 -1.55
N LYS A 186 4.53 14.85 -2.68
CA LYS A 186 5.41 15.00 -3.84
C LYS A 186 6.69 15.78 -3.48
N ARG A 187 6.57 16.82 -2.64
CA ARG A 187 7.71 17.60 -2.13
C ARG A 187 8.62 16.74 -1.24
N LEU A 188 8.05 15.88 -0.38
CA LEU A 188 8.82 14.94 0.41
C LEU A 188 9.64 13.98 -0.47
N VAL A 189 9.01 13.38 -1.48
CA VAL A 189 9.69 12.46 -2.41
C VAL A 189 10.82 13.19 -3.15
N ALA A 190 10.56 14.37 -3.71
CA ALA A 190 11.58 15.16 -4.39
C ALA A 190 12.76 15.52 -3.46
N ALA A 191 12.47 15.89 -2.21
CA ALA A 191 13.50 16.22 -1.22
C ALA A 191 14.33 15.00 -0.79
N ALA A 192 13.72 13.80 -0.73
CA ALA A 192 14.40 12.54 -0.45
C ALA A 192 15.34 12.16 -1.62
N HIS A 193 14.84 12.22 -2.86
CA HIS A 193 15.63 11.94 -4.07
C HIS A 193 16.85 12.87 -4.18
N ALA A 194 16.69 14.16 -3.87
CA ALA A 194 17.82 15.11 -3.85
C ALA A 194 18.93 14.73 -2.85
N ARG A 195 18.65 13.83 -1.90
CA ARG A 195 19.61 13.28 -0.93
C ARG A 195 20.03 11.84 -1.24
N GLY A 196 19.63 11.32 -2.38
CA GLY A 196 19.91 9.94 -2.78
C GLY A 196 19.11 8.89 -1.97
N LEU A 197 17.99 9.26 -1.37
CA LEU A 197 17.11 8.37 -0.63
C LEU A 197 15.95 7.91 -1.50
N MET A 198 15.72 6.60 -1.58
CA MET A 198 14.46 6.04 -2.10
C MET A 198 13.30 6.35 -1.16
N VAL A 199 12.08 6.39 -1.68
CA VAL A 199 10.86 6.44 -0.89
C VAL A 199 9.96 5.27 -1.28
N LEU A 200 9.69 4.40 -0.32
CA LEU A 200 8.79 3.27 -0.41
C LEU A 200 7.49 3.62 0.32
N LEU A 201 6.37 3.10 -0.14
CA LEU A 201 5.08 3.28 0.51
C LEU A 201 4.47 1.92 0.86
N ASP A 202 4.02 1.79 2.09
CA ASP A 202 3.21 0.67 2.51
C ASP A 202 1.77 0.84 2.02
N VAL A 203 1.23 -0.18 1.33
CA VAL A 203 -0.11 -0.18 0.74
C VAL A 203 -0.92 -1.38 1.19
N VAL A 204 -2.17 -1.12 1.55
CA VAL A 204 -3.10 -2.11 2.08
C VAL A 204 -4.07 -2.55 0.99
N TYR A 205 -3.82 -3.72 0.39
CA TYR A 205 -4.63 -4.26 -0.72
C TYR A 205 -5.41 -5.53 -0.34
N ASN A 206 -5.36 -5.90 0.94
CA ASN A 206 -6.05 -7.09 1.47
C ASN A 206 -7.41 -6.75 2.09
N HIS A 207 -7.63 -5.51 2.52
CA HIS A 207 -8.89 -5.04 3.12
C HIS A 207 -9.05 -3.52 2.99
N PHE A 208 -10.21 -3.01 3.39
CA PHE A 208 -10.48 -1.59 3.63
C PHE A 208 -10.81 -1.39 5.11
N GLY A 209 -10.55 -0.19 5.61
CA GLY A 209 -10.94 0.21 6.95
C GLY A 209 -12.46 0.09 7.20
N PRO A 210 -12.86 0.01 8.48
CA PRO A 210 -14.27 -0.24 8.85
C PRO A 210 -15.17 0.99 8.74
N GLU A 211 -14.62 2.20 8.67
CA GLU A 211 -15.35 3.47 8.64
C GLU A 211 -14.97 4.29 7.41
N GLY A 212 -15.96 4.84 6.71
CA GLY A 212 -15.75 5.67 5.51
C GLY A 212 -15.69 4.87 4.20
N ASN A 213 -15.71 3.56 4.22
CA ASN A 213 -15.83 2.73 3.03
C ASN A 213 -17.28 2.61 2.57
N TYR A 214 -17.61 3.27 1.48
CA TYR A 214 -18.96 3.29 0.90
C TYR A 214 -19.15 2.30 -0.26
N LEU A 215 -18.15 1.53 -0.65
CA LEU A 215 -18.21 0.62 -1.80
C LEU A 215 -19.35 -0.40 -1.67
N HIS A 216 -19.65 -0.88 -0.47
CA HIS A 216 -20.79 -1.79 -0.22
C HIS A 216 -22.14 -1.21 -0.65
N ALA A 217 -22.29 0.12 -0.65
CA ALA A 217 -23.56 0.79 -0.92
C ALA A 217 -23.89 0.82 -2.41
N TYR A 218 -22.90 0.77 -3.31
CA TYR A 218 -23.11 0.96 -4.74
C TYR A 218 -22.27 0.02 -5.64
N ALA A 219 -21.21 -0.57 -5.10
CA ALA A 219 -20.33 -1.48 -5.83
C ALA A 219 -20.04 -2.77 -5.01
N PRO A 220 -21.09 -3.53 -4.61
CA PRO A 220 -20.91 -4.73 -3.79
C PRO A 220 -19.99 -5.78 -4.43
N ALA A 221 -19.83 -5.76 -5.75
CA ALA A 221 -18.90 -6.62 -6.49
C ALA A 221 -17.41 -6.34 -6.17
N PHE A 222 -17.07 -5.29 -5.41
CA PHE A 222 -15.74 -5.12 -4.82
C PHE A 222 -15.40 -6.20 -3.80
N PHE A 223 -16.39 -6.88 -3.26
CA PHE A 223 -16.23 -7.86 -2.19
C PHE A 223 -16.69 -9.24 -2.62
N ASN A 224 -15.92 -10.26 -2.23
CA ASN A 224 -16.23 -11.67 -2.47
C ASN A 224 -16.74 -12.31 -1.17
N SER A 225 -18.07 -12.54 -1.11
CA SER A 225 -18.72 -13.14 0.05
C SER A 225 -18.39 -14.63 0.27
N CYS A 226 -17.73 -15.28 -0.69
CA CYS A 226 -17.27 -16.66 -0.54
C CYS A 226 -16.04 -16.77 0.37
N HIS A 227 -15.36 -15.66 0.63
CA HIS A 227 -14.17 -15.59 1.47
C HIS A 227 -14.41 -14.64 2.64
N ALA A 228 -13.92 -15.02 3.82
CA ALA A 228 -13.90 -14.19 5.01
C ALA A 228 -12.45 -13.92 5.42
N THR A 229 -12.16 -12.70 5.84
CA THR A 229 -10.86 -12.32 6.41
C THR A 229 -11.04 -11.83 7.85
N PRO A 230 -9.98 -11.76 8.66
CA PRO A 230 -10.07 -11.19 10.02
C PRO A 230 -10.58 -9.74 10.04
N TRP A 231 -10.45 -9.02 8.93
CA TRP A 231 -10.85 -7.61 8.79
C TRP A 231 -12.19 -7.42 8.06
N GLY A 232 -12.92 -8.49 7.76
CA GLY A 232 -14.24 -8.45 7.13
C GLY A 232 -14.33 -9.17 5.80
N ALA A 233 -15.18 -8.67 4.89
CA ALA A 233 -15.36 -9.26 3.57
C ALA A 233 -14.06 -9.14 2.73
N ALA A 234 -13.65 -10.25 2.10
CA ALA A 234 -12.48 -10.27 1.23
C ALA A 234 -12.72 -9.38 -0.01
N ILE A 235 -11.66 -8.75 -0.49
CA ILE A 235 -11.67 -8.04 -1.76
C ILE A 235 -11.82 -9.08 -2.90
N ASN A 236 -12.62 -8.74 -3.89
CA ASN A 236 -12.97 -9.64 -4.99
C ASN A 236 -11.89 -9.65 -6.09
N PHE A 237 -10.88 -10.49 -5.96
CA PHE A 237 -9.86 -10.67 -6.99
C PHE A 237 -10.14 -11.81 -7.98
N ASP A 238 -11.08 -12.73 -7.69
CA ASP A 238 -11.29 -13.95 -8.47
C ASP A 238 -12.75 -14.30 -8.80
N GLY A 239 -13.73 -13.53 -8.27
CA GLY A 239 -15.14 -13.73 -8.53
C GLY A 239 -15.68 -12.92 -9.73
N GLU A 240 -16.99 -12.94 -9.90
CA GLU A 240 -17.68 -12.16 -10.94
C GLU A 240 -17.40 -10.65 -10.75
N GLY A 241 -17.08 -9.93 -11.84
CA GLY A 241 -16.74 -8.51 -11.81
C GLY A 241 -15.33 -8.19 -11.30
N CYS A 242 -14.52 -9.18 -10.95
CA CYS A 242 -13.18 -8.99 -10.40
C CYS A 242 -12.23 -8.16 -11.30
N ARG A 243 -12.44 -8.14 -12.63
CA ARG A 243 -11.55 -7.37 -13.52
C ARG A 243 -11.47 -5.89 -13.14
N THR A 244 -12.61 -5.24 -12.89
CA THR A 244 -12.63 -3.82 -12.46
C THR A 244 -11.96 -3.63 -11.10
N VAL A 245 -12.14 -4.59 -10.18
CA VAL A 245 -11.50 -4.55 -8.85
C VAL A 245 -9.98 -4.73 -8.98
N ARG A 246 -9.53 -5.68 -9.79
CA ARG A 246 -8.09 -5.86 -10.07
C ARG A 246 -7.49 -4.60 -10.70
N ASP A 247 -8.18 -4.02 -11.69
CA ASP A 247 -7.75 -2.77 -12.35
C ASP A 247 -7.65 -1.63 -11.34
N PHE A 248 -8.57 -1.52 -10.37
CA PHE A 248 -8.51 -0.52 -9.32
C PHE A 248 -7.18 -0.58 -8.54
N PHE A 249 -6.76 -1.76 -8.08
CA PHE A 249 -5.51 -1.91 -7.32
C PHE A 249 -4.26 -1.82 -8.19
N ILE A 250 -4.29 -2.31 -9.43
CA ILE A 250 -3.18 -2.15 -10.38
C ILE A 250 -2.96 -0.68 -10.68
N HIS A 251 -4.03 0.07 -10.98
CA HIS A 251 -3.95 1.51 -11.22
C HIS A 251 -3.55 2.28 -9.97
N ASN A 252 -3.92 1.84 -8.78
CA ASN A 252 -3.45 2.44 -7.53
C ASN A 252 -1.93 2.30 -7.39
N ALA A 253 -1.39 1.12 -7.61
CA ALA A 253 0.06 0.90 -7.56
C ALA A 253 0.80 1.76 -8.60
N LEU A 254 0.34 1.76 -9.85
CA LEU A 254 0.94 2.57 -10.91
C LEU A 254 0.83 4.07 -10.62
N TYR A 255 -0.30 4.52 -10.07
CA TYR A 255 -0.51 5.91 -9.65
C TYR A 255 0.53 6.38 -8.63
N TRP A 256 0.74 5.63 -7.56
CA TRP A 256 1.76 5.94 -6.55
C TRP A 256 3.17 5.98 -7.15
N LEU A 257 3.50 5.02 -8.01
CA LEU A 257 4.82 4.93 -8.62
C LEU A 257 5.06 5.98 -9.72
N GLU A 258 4.06 6.31 -10.54
CA GLU A 258 4.19 7.25 -11.64
C GLU A 258 3.96 8.70 -11.23
N GLU A 259 2.87 8.98 -10.49
CA GLU A 259 2.47 10.36 -10.18
C GLU A 259 3.19 10.94 -8.97
N TYR A 260 3.55 10.09 -7.98
CA TYR A 260 4.35 10.50 -6.82
C TYR A 260 5.82 10.13 -6.92
N HIS A 261 6.23 9.44 -7.97
CA HIS A 261 7.62 9.01 -8.16
C HIS A 261 8.17 8.12 -7.04
N LEU A 262 7.33 7.40 -6.32
CA LEU A 262 7.78 6.47 -5.31
C LEU A 262 8.65 5.37 -5.93
N ASP A 263 9.69 4.94 -5.22
CA ASP A 263 10.66 3.96 -5.70
C ASP A 263 10.21 2.52 -5.44
N GLY A 264 9.13 2.34 -4.73
CA GLY A 264 8.57 1.01 -4.49
C GLY A 264 7.36 1.03 -3.57
N LEU A 265 6.76 -0.15 -3.44
CA LEU A 265 5.63 -0.41 -2.56
C LEU A 265 5.93 -1.61 -1.67
N ARG A 266 5.54 -1.53 -0.39
CA ARG A 266 5.41 -2.69 0.49
C ARG A 266 3.94 -3.08 0.50
N LEU A 267 3.63 -4.33 0.14
CA LEU A 267 2.27 -4.85 0.10
C LEU A 267 1.98 -5.54 1.43
N ASP A 268 1.07 -4.94 2.19
CA ASP A 268 0.61 -5.43 3.49
C ASP A 268 -0.10 -6.78 3.37
N ALA A 269 0.20 -7.69 4.29
CA ALA A 269 -0.50 -8.94 4.54
C ALA A 269 -1.00 -9.69 3.28
N ILE A 270 -0.13 -9.89 2.29
CA ILE A 270 -0.56 -10.55 1.03
C ILE A 270 -1.08 -11.97 1.24
N HIS A 271 -0.73 -12.59 2.37
CA HIS A 271 -1.25 -13.91 2.77
C HIS A 271 -2.75 -13.90 3.07
N ALA A 272 -3.33 -12.72 3.33
CA ALA A 272 -4.77 -12.52 3.52
C ALA A 272 -5.51 -12.19 2.22
N ILE A 273 -4.80 -11.98 1.12
CA ILE A 273 -5.41 -11.82 -0.21
C ILE A 273 -5.94 -13.18 -0.69
N CYS A 274 -7.27 -13.27 -0.81
CA CYS A 274 -7.96 -14.43 -1.37
C CYS A 274 -8.06 -14.27 -2.90
N ASP A 275 -7.21 -14.97 -3.64
CA ASP A 275 -7.22 -14.96 -5.11
C ASP A 275 -6.84 -16.33 -5.67
N GLY A 276 -7.84 -17.06 -6.18
CA GLY A 276 -7.68 -18.35 -6.83
C GLY A 276 -7.39 -18.26 -8.34
N SER A 277 -7.26 -17.05 -8.88
CA SER A 277 -7.05 -16.86 -10.31
C SER A 277 -5.60 -17.12 -10.74
N SER A 278 -5.40 -17.29 -12.04
CA SER A 278 -4.07 -17.41 -12.66
C SER A 278 -3.99 -16.44 -13.84
N PRO A 279 -3.15 -15.39 -13.78
CA PRO A 279 -2.21 -15.10 -12.69
C PRO A 279 -2.89 -14.54 -11.43
N HIS A 280 -2.27 -14.78 -10.27
CA HIS A 280 -2.62 -14.16 -8.99
C HIS A 280 -2.44 -12.64 -9.07
N ILE A 281 -3.25 -11.83 -8.35
CA ILE A 281 -3.18 -10.35 -8.39
C ILE A 281 -1.77 -9.81 -8.10
N VAL A 282 -1.04 -10.39 -7.16
CA VAL A 282 0.36 -10.00 -6.87
C VAL A 282 1.26 -10.18 -8.09
N ALA A 283 1.06 -11.25 -8.86
CA ALA A 283 1.84 -11.50 -10.07
C ALA A 283 1.43 -10.54 -11.21
N GLU A 284 0.14 -10.26 -11.36
CA GLU A 284 -0.35 -9.32 -12.36
C GLU A 284 0.12 -7.89 -12.07
N LEU A 285 0.06 -7.48 -10.80
CA LEU A 285 0.57 -6.18 -10.34
C LEU A 285 2.08 -6.07 -10.59
N GLY A 286 2.86 -7.10 -10.24
CA GLY A 286 4.30 -7.12 -10.51
C GLY A 286 4.63 -6.98 -11.99
N THR A 287 3.87 -7.65 -12.86
CA THR A 287 4.02 -7.53 -14.32
C THR A 287 3.71 -6.11 -14.79
N ALA A 288 2.59 -5.52 -14.32
CA ALA A 288 2.21 -4.15 -14.69
C ALA A 288 3.27 -3.11 -14.26
N VAL A 289 3.86 -3.29 -13.07
CA VAL A 289 4.94 -2.43 -12.58
C VAL A 289 6.21 -2.57 -13.42
N LEU A 290 6.61 -3.80 -13.78
CA LEU A 290 7.81 -4.04 -14.61
C LEU A 290 7.67 -3.50 -16.02
N GLU A 291 6.50 -3.68 -16.63
CA GLU A 291 6.21 -3.20 -18.00
C GLU A 291 5.96 -1.68 -18.04
N GLY A 292 5.48 -1.11 -16.95
CA GLY A 292 5.24 0.31 -16.76
C GLY A 292 6.48 1.05 -16.23
N PRO A 293 6.41 1.64 -15.03
CA PRO A 293 7.48 2.49 -14.49
C PRO A 293 8.81 1.74 -14.30
N GLY A 294 8.78 0.44 -14.04
CA GLY A 294 9.97 -0.40 -13.89
C GLY A 294 10.75 -0.63 -15.19
N SER A 295 10.19 -0.26 -16.34
CA SER A 295 10.93 -0.26 -17.62
C SER A 295 11.86 0.95 -17.77
N GLU A 296 11.62 2.03 -16.99
CA GLU A 296 12.34 3.30 -17.09
C GLU A 296 13.31 3.53 -15.93
N ARG A 297 13.05 2.93 -14.76
CA ARG A 297 13.84 3.11 -13.54
C ARG A 297 13.77 1.90 -12.61
N GLU A 298 14.64 1.86 -11.60
CA GLU A 298 14.59 0.85 -10.55
C GLU A 298 13.32 1.06 -9.69
N ILE A 299 12.47 0.02 -9.64
CA ILE A 299 11.26 -0.03 -8.81
C ILE A 299 11.29 -1.32 -8.01
N HIS A 300 10.86 -1.25 -6.76
CA HIS A 300 10.89 -2.37 -5.83
C HIS A 300 9.49 -2.68 -5.29
N LEU A 301 9.10 -3.94 -5.35
CA LEU A 301 7.91 -4.45 -4.69
C LEU A 301 8.34 -5.36 -3.56
N ILE A 302 7.93 -5.04 -2.35
CA ILE A 302 8.24 -5.77 -1.14
C ILE A 302 6.95 -6.40 -0.61
N LEU A 303 7.02 -7.64 -0.18
CA LEU A 303 5.86 -8.36 0.34
C LEU A 303 5.95 -8.54 1.84
N GLU A 304 4.83 -8.39 2.53
CA GLU A 304 4.64 -9.01 3.82
C GLU A 304 3.82 -10.29 3.65
N ASN A 305 4.39 -11.43 4.02
CA ASN A 305 3.77 -12.74 3.79
C ASN A 305 4.20 -13.77 4.82
N ASP A 306 3.41 -13.93 5.85
CA ASP A 306 3.70 -14.87 6.95
C ASP A 306 3.65 -16.35 6.53
N ARG A 307 3.11 -16.66 5.34
CA ARG A 307 3.07 -18.01 4.77
C ARG A 307 4.36 -18.43 4.08
N ASN A 308 5.36 -17.55 3.95
CA ASN A 308 6.65 -17.84 3.30
C ASN A 308 6.51 -18.46 1.90
N GLN A 309 5.68 -17.87 1.05
CA GLN A 309 5.40 -18.36 -0.30
C GLN A 309 6.47 -17.88 -1.29
N SER A 310 7.55 -18.61 -1.41
CA SER A 310 8.73 -18.24 -2.22
C SER A 310 8.41 -18.05 -3.72
N ARG A 311 7.29 -18.62 -4.21
CA ARG A 311 6.86 -18.47 -5.61
C ARG A 311 6.67 -17.03 -6.05
N PHE A 312 6.29 -16.12 -5.14
CA PHE A 312 6.15 -14.70 -5.47
C PHE A 312 7.50 -14.00 -5.61
N LEU A 313 8.58 -14.59 -5.12
CA LEU A 313 9.95 -14.07 -5.21
C LEU A 313 10.72 -14.64 -6.42
N ALA A 314 10.03 -15.32 -7.35
CA ALA A 314 10.64 -15.92 -8.53
C ALA A 314 11.48 -14.92 -9.33
N ARG A 315 12.57 -15.41 -9.92
CA ARG A 315 13.49 -14.66 -10.78
C ARG A 315 13.39 -15.15 -12.22
N ASP A 316 13.64 -14.25 -13.16
CA ASP A 316 13.85 -14.63 -14.58
C ASP A 316 15.28 -15.13 -14.83
N ASP A 317 15.58 -15.50 -16.07
CA ASP A 317 16.90 -16.00 -16.47
C ASP A 317 18.04 -14.95 -16.29
N SER A 318 17.68 -13.68 -16.24
CA SER A 318 18.59 -12.56 -15.96
C SER A 318 18.71 -12.27 -14.46
N ARG A 319 18.09 -13.08 -13.60
CA ARG A 319 17.99 -12.91 -12.16
C ARG A 319 17.19 -11.67 -11.71
N ARG A 320 16.46 -11.02 -12.61
CA ARG A 320 15.51 -9.96 -12.28
C ARG A 320 14.29 -10.57 -11.63
N TRP A 321 13.69 -9.88 -10.68
CA TRP A 321 12.43 -10.30 -10.06
C TRP A 321 11.29 -10.30 -11.09
N ARG A 322 10.36 -11.25 -10.93
CA ARG A 322 9.19 -11.41 -11.82
C ARG A 322 7.94 -10.78 -11.24
N TYR A 323 7.72 -10.94 -9.93
CA TYR A 323 6.47 -10.52 -9.27
C TYR A 323 6.76 -9.59 -8.09
N ALA A 324 7.80 -9.88 -7.32
CA ALA A 324 8.25 -9.02 -6.23
C ALA A 324 9.77 -9.08 -6.08
N THR A 325 10.32 -7.98 -5.60
CA THR A 325 11.76 -7.80 -5.36
C THR A 325 12.20 -8.60 -4.16
N ALA A 326 11.47 -8.46 -3.04
CA ALA A 326 11.81 -9.08 -1.78
C ALA A 326 10.58 -9.29 -0.91
N GLN A 327 10.76 -10.03 0.19
CA GLN A 327 9.75 -10.22 1.23
C GLN A 327 10.36 -9.92 2.59
N TRP A 328 9.60 -9.31 3.49
CA TRP A 328 9.92 -9.22 4.90
C TRP A 328 10.08 -10.64 5.47
N ASN A 329 11.21 -10.88 6.11
CA ASN A 329 11.55 -12.20 6.65
C ASN A 329 11.20 -12.27 8.14
N ASP A 330 9.96 -12.61 8.45
CA ASP A 330 9.49 -12.74 9.82
C ASP A 330 10.25 -13.85 10.58
N ASP A 331 10.67 -14.89 9.87
CA ASP A 331 11.43 -15.97 10.51
C ASP A 331 12.73 -15.48 11.13
N ILE A 332 13.49 -14.62 10.43
CA ILE A 332 14.74 -14.08 10.99
C ILE A 332 14.46 -13.13 12.15
N HIS A 333 13.40 -12.31 12.06
CA HIS A 333 12.94 -11.49 13.17
C HIS A 333 12.66 -12.35 14.40
N HIS A 334 11.82 -13.38 14.26
CA HIS A 334 11.41 -14.24 15.37
C HIS A 334 12.61 -14.95 16.02
N VAL A 335 13.51 -15.49 15.20
CA VAL A 335 14.73 -16.13 15.70
C VAL A 335 15.61 -15.15 16.47
N LEU A 336 15.85 -13.96 15.91
CA LEU A 336 16.68 -12.94 16.55
C LEU A 336 16.04 -12.44 17.85
N HIS A 337 14.71 -12.30 17.88
CA HIS A 337 13.98 -11.92 19.08
C HIS A 337 14.15 -12.96 20.20
N VAL A 338 13.92 -14.24 19.90
CA VAL A 338 14.13 -15.34 20.86
C VAL A 338 15.56 -15.34 21.39
N LEU A 339 16.55 -15.19 20.51
CA LEU A 339 17.97 -15.15 20.91
C LEU A 339 18.30 -13.93 21.79
N ALA A 340 17.70 -12.78 21.52
CA ALA A 340 17.98 -11.55 22.24
C ALA A 340 17.27 -11.47 23.60
N THR A 341 16.02 -11.95 23.69
CA THR A 341 15.14 -11.73 24.85
C THR A 341 14.87 -13.00 25.66
N GLY A 342 14.92 -14.17 25.03
CA GLY A 342 14.48 -15.43 25.62
C GLY A 342 12.95 -15.60 25.67
N GLU A 343 12.16 -14.66 25.11
CA GLU A 343 10.70 -14.78 25.03
C GLU A 343 10.30 -15.89 24.04
N THR A 344 9.31 -16.70 24.43
CA THR A 344 8.88 -17.89 23.67
C THR A 344 7.37 -17.99 23.54
N ASP A 345 6.62 -16.96 23.94
CA ASP A 345 5.16 -16.95 23.87
C ASP A 345 4.66 -16.75 22.44
N GLY A 346 3.47 -17.28 22.14
CA GLY A 346 2.85 -17.17 20.84
C GLY A 346 3.71 -17.78 19.71
N TYR A 347 3.82 -17.07 18.60
CA TYR A 347 4.59 -17.52 17.43
C TYR A 347 6.11 -17.66 17.68
N TYR A 348 6.68 -17.02 18.73
CA TYR A 348 8.08 -17.18 19.11
C TYR A 348 8.40 -18.61 19.57
N GLY A 349 7.40 -19.35 20.06
CA GLY A 349 7.54 -20.74 20.48
C GLY A 349 8.06 -21.67 19.38
N ASP A 350 7.71 -21.41 18.12
CA ASP A 350 8.17 -22.17 16.96
C ASP A 350 9.70 -22.12 16.78
N TYR A 351 10.37 -21.11 17.35
CA TYR A 351 11.80 -20.87 17.17
C TYR A 351 12.63 -21.15 18.43
N ALA A 352 11.96 -21.48 19.55
CA ALA A 352 12.61 -21.58 20.86
C ALA A 352 13.52 -22.80 21.02
N ALA A 353 13.20 -23.94 20.37
CA ALA A 353 13.92 -25.19 20.57
C ALA A 353 15.34 -25.17 19.97
N GLU A 354 15.50 -24.60 18.77
CA GLU A 354 16.75 -24.61 18.02
C GLU A 354 17.02 -23.25 17.33
N PRO A 355 17.10 -22.14 18.07
CA PRO A 355 17.19 -20.82 17.48
C PRO A 355 18.45 -20.59 16.64
N ILE A 356 19.62 -21.14 17.05
CA ILE A 356 20.87 -20.97 16.29
C ILE A 356 20.86 -21.71 14.95
N PRO A 357 20.48 -23.00 14.86
CA PRO A 357 20.26 -23.67 13.57
C PRO A 357 19.27 -22.94 12.68
N LEU A 358 18.14 -22.44 13.21
CA LEU A 358 17.13 -21.71 12.45
C LEU A 358 17.67 -20.36 11.95
N LEU A 359 18.46 -19.64 12.76
CA LEU A 359 19.16 -18.44 12.30
C LEU A 359 20.10 -18.75 11.13
N GLY A 360 20.91 -19.79 11.28
CA GLY A 360 21.82 -20.26 10.22
C GLY A 360 21.07 -20.55 8.92
N ARG A 361 19.90 -21.19 9.03
CA ARG A 361 19.04 -21.48 7.89
C ARG A 361 18.45 -20.20 7.26
N CYS A 362 17.96 -19.26 8.05
CA CYS A 362 17.49 -17.96 7.54
C CYS A 362 18.58 -17.23 6.75
N LEU A 363 19.79 -17.21 7.26
CA LEU A 363 20.92 -16.53 6.62
C LEU A 363 21.38 -17.24 5.33
N ALA A 364 21.31 -18.57 5.28
CA ALA A 364 21.81 -19.37 4.16
C ALA A 364 20.74 -19.63 3.08
N GLU A 365 19.48 -19.77 3.47
CA GLU A 365 18.40 -20.28 2.61
C GLU A 365 17.18 -19.37 2.56
N GLY A 366 17.15 -18.28 3.33
CA GLY A 366 16.06 -17.31 3.39
C GLY A 366 15.07 -17.60 4.51
N PHE A 367 14.14 -18.54 4.34
CA PHE A 367 13.15 -18.87 5.38
C PHE A 367 13.61 -20.01 6.29
N ALA A 368 13.22 -19.93 7.57
CA ALA A 368 13.37 -21.04 8.51
C ALA A 368 12.35 -22.16 8.20
N PHE A 369 11.10 -21.76 7.93
CA PHE A 369 10.03 -22.67 7.56
C PHE A 369 9.90 -22.77 6.02
N GLN A 370 10.19 -23.96 5.49
CA GLN A 370 10.18 -24.26 4.05
C GLN A 370 9.37 -25.54 3.77
N GLY A 371 8.20 -25.68 4.41
CA GLY A 371 7.31 -26.84 4.32
C GLY A 371 7.27 -27.66 5.62
N GLN A 372 7.89 -27.21 6.71
CA GLN A 372 7.81 -27.87 8.01
C GLN A 372 6.51 -27.53 8.75
N ALA A 373 6.07 -28.41 9.63
CA ALA A 373 4.95 -28.17 10.51
C ALA A 373 5.29 -27.06 11.53
N SER A 374 4.35 -26.13 11.74
CA SER A 374 4.44 -25.08 12.75
C SER A 374 3.57 -25.45 13.95
N PRO A 375 4.15 -25.71 15.12
CA PRO A 375 3.39 -25.96 16.35
C PRO A 375 2.41 -24.81 16.69
N PHE A 376 2.82 -23.56 16.52
CA PHE A 376 1.96 -22.39 16.72
C PHE A 376 0.71 -22.38 15.81
N ARG A 377 0.78 -23.04 14.64
CA ARG A 377 -0.32 -23.17 13.67
C ARG A 377 -0.98 -24.55 13.73
N ASP A 378 -1.08 -25.13 14.90
CA ASP A 378 -1.72 -26.44 15.11
C ASP A 378 -1.15 -27.58 14.25
N GLY A 379 0.14 -27.46 13.85
CA GLY A 379 0.84 -28.44 13.03
C GLY A 379 0.66 -28.25 11.52
N GLU A 380 0.05 -27.17 11.06
CA GLU A 380 0.00 -26.83 9.65
C GLU A 380 1.39 -26.64 9.04
N LEU A 381 1.55 -27.05 7.79
CA LEU A 381 2.80 -26.86 7.06
C LEU A 381 2.97 -25.40 6.67
N ARG A 382 4.14 -24.82 6.98
CA ARG A 382 4.46 -23.43 6.67
C ARG A 382 5.62 -23.31 5.71
N GLY A 383 5.48 -22.46 4.70
CA GLY A 383 6.52 -22.08 3.78
C GLY A 383 6.69 -22.97 2.56
N GLU A 384 7.45 -22.45 1.64
CA GLU A 384 7.91 -23.11 0.41
C GLU A 384 9.45 -23.11 0.37
N PRO A 385 10.11 -24.05 -0.33
CA PRO A 385 11.56 -24.05 -0.49
C PRO A 385 12.07 -22.72 -1.03
N SER A 386 13.07 -22.12 -0.36
CA SER A 386 13.58 -20.77 -0.67
C SER A 386 15.09 -20.72 -0.98
N SER A 387 15.83 -21.81 -0.77
CA SER A 387 17.28 -21.86 -0.95
C SER A 387 17.80 -21.55 -2.37
N HIS A 388 16.91 -21.56 -3.36
CA HIS A 388 17.22 -21.20 -4.75
C HIS A 388 17.17 -19.68 -5.01
N LEU A 389 16.65 -18.90 -4.06
CA LEU A 389 16.52 -17.45 -4.17
C LEU A 389 17.81 -16.75 -3.71
N PRO A 390 18.12 -15.56 -4.28
CA PRO A 390 19.25 -14.77 -3.79
C PRO A 390 18.97 -14.21 -2.39
N PRO A 391 20.01 -14.01 -1.53
CA PRO A 391 19.83 -13.40 -0.20
C PRO A 391 19.10 -12.05 -0.22
N ALA A 392 19.28 -11.26 -1.28
CA ALA A 392 18.58 -9.98 -1.47
C ALA A 392 17.05 -10.12 -1.68
N ALA A 393 16.52 -11.35 -1.84
CA ALA A 393 15.08 -11.59 -1.85
C ALA A 393 14.42 -11.49 -0.46
N PHE A 394 15.20 -11.31 0.61
CA PHE A 394 14.72 -11.31 1.98
C PHE A 394 15.12 -10.02 2.70
N VAL A 395 14.13 -9.28 3.18
CA VAL A 395 14.35 -8.11 4.04
C VAL A 395 14.51 -8.60 5.48
N ASN A 396 15.70 -8.41 6.03
CA ASN A 396 16.00 -8.81 7.39
C ASN A 396 15.86 -7.62 8.34
N PHE A 397 15.16 -7.80 9.43
CA PHE A 397 14.90 -6.76 10.41
C PHE A 397 14.86 -7.34 11.82
N LEU A 398 14.98 -6.47 12.81
CA LEU A 398 14.89 -6.84 14.21
C LEU A 398 13.55 -6.38 14.81
N GLN A 399 13.05 -5.23 14.38
CA GLN A 399 11.76 -4.67 14.78
C GLN A 399 11.17 -3.85 13.65
N THR A 400 9.83 -3.88 13.53
CA THR A 400 9.00 -2.98 12.74
C THR A 400 7.91 -2.37 13.65
N HIS A 401 6.95 -1.65 13.07
CA HIS A 401 5.80 -1.10 13.80
C HIS A 401 5.01 -2.18 14.55
N ASP A 402 4.87 -3.38 13.97
CA ASP A 402 4.07 -4.47 14.54
C ASP A 402 4.61 -4.96 15.88
N GLN A 403 5.91 -5.25 15.96
CA GLN A 403 6.51 -5.75 17.19
C GLN A 403 6.56 -4.68 18.27
N ILE A 404 6.61 -3.41 17.87
CA ILE A 404 6.62 -2.29 18.81
C ILE A 404 5.21 -1.95 19.28
N GLY A 405 4.24 -1.88 18.37
CA GLY A 405 2.90 -1.40 18.63
C GLY A 405 1.99 -2.43 19.30
N ASN A 406 2.25 -3.72 19.10
CA ASN A 406 1.43 -4.79 19.67
C ASN A 406 1.85 -5.21 21.11
N ARG A 407 2.83 -4.54 21.71
CA ARG A 407 3.19 -4.80 23.12
C ARG A 407 2.31 -4.00 24.07
N ALA A 408 1.77 -4.69 25.08
CA ALA A 408 0.75 -4.15 25.99
C ALA A 408 1.19 -2.85 26.72
N VAL A 409 2.47 -2.72 27.03
CA VAL A 409 3.03 -1.55 27.71
C VAL A 409 4.09 -0.82 26.87
N GLY A 410 4.18 -1.16 25.58
CA GLY A 410 5.04 -0.47 24.61
C GLY A 410 6.52 -0.67 24.79
N GLU A 411 6.97 -1.81 25.34
CA GLU A 411 8.39 -2.09 25.54
C GLU A 411 9.11 -2.14 24.20
N ARG A 412 10.31 -1.59 24.19
CA ARG A 412 11.27 -1.72 23.10
C ARG A 412 12.16 -2.94 23.34
N LEU A 413 12.94 -3.34 22.34
CA LEU A 413 13.83 -4.48 22.44
C LEU A 413 14.86 -4.32 23.59
N CYS A 414 15.45 -3.13 23.74
CA CYS A 414 16.51 -2.88 24.71
C CYS A 414 16.18 -3.28 26.16
N PRO A 415 15.00 -2.94 26.75
CA PRO A 415 14.66 -3.39 28.10
C PRO A 415 14.32 -4.88 28.20
N LEU A 416 14.00 -5.54 27.08
CA LEU A 416 13.65 -6.96 27.05
C LEU A 416 14.86 -7.86 26.83
N ALA A 417 15.84 -7.36 26.07
CA ALA A 417 17.00 -8.15 25.68
C ALA A 417 17.96 -8.38 26.85
N HIS A 418 18.59 -9.54 26.85
CA HIS A 418 19.67 -9.82 27.81
C HIS A 418 20.85 -8.84 27.56
N PRO A 419 21.44 -8.22 28.59
CA PRO A 419 22.50 -7.21 28.43
C PRO A 419 23.71 -7.63 27.59
N VAL A 420 23.96 -8.94 27.46
CA VAL A 420 25.05 -9.48 26.62
C VAL A 420 24.66 -9.56 25.16
N ALA A 421 23.34 -9.50 24.84
CA ALA A 421 22.82 -9.57 23.47
C ALA A 421 22.70 -8.19 22.80
N LEU A 422 22.81 -7.11 23.58
CA LEU A 422 22.85 -5.71 23.14
C LEU A 422 24.31 -5.25 22.96
#